data_61f5208c902d384de57a3e6e92612f51
#
_entry.id   61f5208c902d384de57a3e6e92612f51
#
_cell.length_a   1.000
_cell.length_b   1.000
_cell.length_c   1.000
_cell.angle_alpha   90.00
_cell.angle_beta   90.00
_cell.angle_gamma   90.00
#
_symmetry.space_group_name_H-M   'P 1'
#
loop_
_entity.id
_entity.type
_entity.pdbx_description
1 polymer ?
#
loop_
_entity_poly.entity_id
_entity_poly.type
_entity_poly.pdbx_seq_one_letter_code
_entity_poly.pdbx_strand_id
1 'polypeptide(L)'
;MYPKNFVIKRILLSIGLGLVVGVLISEVPFIFLRETARMPREIVLTIPAGTADQVARGEQPPSIPQSMTFVVGDTLVVRNEDSVDHKLGPLWIPANSSAQLALQQEESLAYECTFQPGKYFGLDVYEALTPGTRIYGIFYIAIPMAILIALYSFVMPPKKKTNAVV
;
A
#
# COMPACT_ATOMS: atom_id res chain seq x y z
N MET A 1 -12.93 -46.18 11.45
CA MET A 1 -13.55 -44.89 11.89
C MET A 1 -12.56 -44.21 12.81
N TYR A 2 -12.10 -43.02 12.53
CA TYR A 2 -11.13 -42.30 13.40
C TYR A 2 -11.80 -41.84 14.69
N PRO A 3 -11.11 -41.92 15.85
CA PRO A 3 -11.65 -41.45 17.12
C PRO A 3 -11.92 -39.94 17.07
N LYS A 4 -13.05 -39.50 17.64
CA LYS A 4 -13.48 -38.08 17.61
C LYS A 4 -12.37 -37.10 18.03
N ASN A 5 -11.63 -37.42 19.07
CA ASN A 5 -10.53 -36.61 19.59
C ASN A 5 -9.37 -36.45 18.60
N PHE A 6 -9.14 -37.43 17.73
CA PHE A 6 -8.12 -37.35 16.68
C PHE A 6 -8.53 -36.41 15.56
N VAL A 7 -9.80 -36.48 15.15
CA VAL A 7 -10.37 -35.58 14.10
C VAL A 7 -10.35 -34.14 14.58
N ILE A 8 -10.83 -33.90 15.81
CA ILE A 8 -10.87 -32.53 16.39
C ILE A 8 -9.46 -31.95 16.50
N LYS A 9 -8.46 -32.71 16.98
CA LYS A 9 -7.07 -32.23 17.05
C LYS A 9 -6.51 -31.85 15.70
N ARG A 10 -6.77 -32.62 14.65
CA ARG A 10 -6.31 -32.30 13.27
C ARG A 10 -6.96 -31.03 12.75
N ILE A 11 -8.26 -30.86 12.94
CA ILE A 11 -9.00 -29.66 12.52
C ILE A 11 -8.45 -28.42 13.26
N LEU A 12 -8.31 -28.47 14.57
CA LEU A 12 -7.78 -27.36 15.36
C LEU A 12 -6.35 -26.99 14.95
N LEU A 13 -5.51 -27.98 14.67
CA LEU A 13 -4.14 -27.77 14.24
C LEU A 13 -4.09 -27.17 12.82
N SER A 14 -4.99 -27.59 11.93
CA SER A 14 -5.12 -27.01 10.58
C SER A 14 -5.60 -25.57 10.63
N ILE A 15 -6.55 -25.23 11.48
CA ILE A 15 -7.02 -23.86 11.71
C ILE A 15 -5.87 -23.00 12.26
N GLY A 16 -5.15 -23.48 13.27
CA GLY A 16 -4.02 -22.77 13.86
C GLY A 16 -2.91 -22.50 12.84
N LEU A 17 -2.51 -23.51 12.05
CA LEU A 17 -1.53 -23.33 10.97
C LEU A 17 -2.03 -22.40 9.88
N GLY A 18 -3.30 -22.50 9.45
CA GLY A 18 -3.90 -21.60 8.48
C GLY A 18 -3.88 -20.15 8.95
N LEU A 19 -4.20 -19.90 10.23
CA LEU A 19 -4.11 -18.57 10.82
C LEU A 19 -2.67 -18.03 10.83
N VAL A 20 -1.69 -18.84 11.24
CA VAL A 20 -0.27 -18.43 11.24
C VAL A 20 0.17 -18.05 9.83
N VAL A 21 -0.15 -18.87 8.82
CA VAL A 21 0.18 -18.58 7.42
C VAL A 21 -0.55 -17.30 6.96
N GLY A 22 -1.83 -17.15 7.29
CA GLY A 22 -2.61 -15.96 6.96
C GLY A 22 -2.01 -14.68 7.53
N VAL A 23 -1.60 -14.70 8.79
CA VAL A 23 -0.92 -13.57 9.45
C VAL A 23 0.42 -13.27 8.76
N LEU A 24 1.27 -14.27 8.54
CA LEU A 24 2.58 -14.04 7.92
C LEU A 24 2.47 -13.44 6.52
N ILE A 25 1.59 -13.98 5.68
CA ILE A 25 1.41 -13.48 4.32
C ILE A 25 0.76 -12.10 4.29
N SER A 26 -0.15 -11.78 5.23
CA SER A 26 -0.79 -10.48 5.32
C SER A 26 0.14 -9.39 5.88
N GLU A 27 0.90 -9.70 6.94
CA GLU A 27 1.71 -8.71 7.65
C GLU A 27 3.03 -8.37 6.95
N VAL A 28 3.62 -9.31 6.20
CA VAL A 28 4.90 -9.05 5.50
C VAL A 28 4.74 -7.93 4.46
N PRO A 29 3.76 -7.95 3.52
CA PRO A 29 3.54 -6.83 2.61
C PRO A 29 3.16 -5.53 3.34
N PHE A 30 2.41 -5.62 4.45
CA PHE A 30 2.03 -4.45 5.23
C PHE A 30 3.24 -3.67 5.77
N ILE A 31 4.33 -4.34 6.11
CA ILE A 31 5.56 -3.66 6.56
C ILE A 31 6.13 -2.75 5.46
N PHE A 32 6.00 -3.14 4.19
CA PHE A 32 6.46 -2.37 3.04
C PHE A 32 5.47 -1.27 2.61
N LEU A 33 4.18 -1.44 2.92
CA LEU A 33 3.10 -0.52 2.53
C LEU A 33 2.67 0.43 3.66
N ARG A 34 3.52 0.64 4.65
CA ARG A 34 3.19 1.46 5.85
C ARG A 34 2.79 2.91 5.52
N GLU A 35 3.32 3.48 4.46
CA GLU A 35 3.03 4.86 4.07
C GLU A 35 1.57 5.09 3.66
N THR A 36 0.89 4.04 3.20
CA THR A 36 -0.53 4.07 2.84
C THR A 36 -1.47 3.70 4.01
N ALA A 37 -0.90 3.30 5.16
CA ALA A 37 -1.66 2.91 6.36
C ALA A 37 -2.05 4.13 7.19
N ARG A 38 -2.74 5.08 6.59
CA ARG A 38 -3.19 6.33 7.23
C ARG A 38 -4.56 6.76 6.70
N MET A 39 -5.19 7.66 7.42
CA MET A 39 -6.41 8.30 6.94
C MET A 39 -6.07 9.35 5.86
N PRO A 40 -7.02 9.64 4.95
CA PRO A 40 -6.90 10.73 4.00
C PRO A 40 -6.62 12.07 4.69
N ARG A 41 -5.78 12.89 4.05
CA ARG A 41 -5.40 14.21 4.57
C ARG A 41 -5.06 15.18 3.44
N GLU A 42 -4.92 16.43 3.79
CA GLU A 42 -4.35 17.45 2.92
C GLU A 42 -2.81 17.32 2.90
N ILE A 43 -2.23 17.33 1.71
CA ILE A 43 -0.78 17.25 1.49
C ILE A 43 -0.39 18.48 0.68
N VAL A 44 0.51 19.29 1.22
CA VAL A 44 0.95 20.54 0.60
C VAL A 44 2.28 20.30 -0.12
N LEU A 45 2.30 20.60 -1.42
CA LEU A 45 3.51 20.72 -2.23
C LEU A 45 3.77 22.21 -2.47
N THR A 46 4.92 22.72 -2.03
CA THR A 46 5.30 24.11 -2.26
C THR A 46 6.30 24.20 -3.40
N ILE A 47 5.99 25.05 -4.38
CA ILE A 47 6.88 25.46 -5.46
C ILE A 47 7.57 26.76 -5.00
N PRO A 48 8.86 26.74 -4.64
CA PRO A 48 9.54 27.91 -4.11
C PRO A 48 9.81 28.95 -5.18
N ALA A 49 10.03 30.19 -4.72
CA ALA A 49 10.42 31.29 -5.60
C ALA A 49 11.73 30.98 -6.37
N GLY A 50 11.78 31.31 -7.65
CA GLY A 50 12.93 31.07 -8.53
C GLY A 50 13.00 29.63 -9.10
N THR A 51 11.96 28.84 -8.91
CA THR A 51 11.88 27.48 -9.47
C THR A 51 11.94 27.50 -11.00
N ALA A 52 11.27 28.42 -11.66
CA ALA A 52 11.30 28.52 -13.12
C ALA A 52 12.72 28.75 -13.67
N ASP A 53 13.52 29.61 -13.01
CA ASP A 53 14.90 29.86 -13.40
C ASP A 53 15.80 28.65 -13.19
N GLN A 54 15.60 27.88 -12.10
CA GLN A 54 16.32 26.62 -11.84
C GLN A 54 16.01 25.58 -12.93
N VAL A 55 14.73 25.39 -13.23
CA VAL A 55 14.27 24.47 -14.29
C VAL A 55 14.80 24.88 -15.67
N ALA A 56 14.83 26.19 -15.98
CA ALA A 56 15.38 26.68 -17.24
C ALA A 56 16.89 26.37 -17.39
N ARG A 57 17.63 26.27 -16.28
CA ARG A 57 19.04 25.82 -16.26
C ARG A 57 19.20 24.30 -16.24
N GLY A 58 18.08 23.55 -16.22
CA GLY A 58 18.09 22.08 -16.10
C GLY A 58 18.37 21.58 -14.67
N GLU A 59 18.26 22.44 -13.65
CA GLU A 59 18.47 22.10 -12.25
C GLU A 59 17.20 21.58 -11.61
N GLN A 60 17.32 20.50 -10.82
CA GLN A 60 16.19 19.97 -10.03
C GLN A 60 16.04 20.81 -8.75
N PRO A 61 14.87 21.45 -8.51
CA PRO A 61 14.62 22.12 -7.25
C PRO A 61 14.65 21.11 -6.08
N PRO A 62 15.51 21.33 -5.05
CA PRO A 62 15.74 20.31 -4.01
C PRO A 62 14.52 20.05 -3.11
N SER A 63 13.59 20.99 -3.04
CA SER A 63 12.36 20.88 -2.24
C SER A 63 11.22 20.17 -2.97
N ILE A 64 11.36 19.91 -4.27
CA ILE A 64 10.33 19.28 -5.08
C ILE A 64 10.75 17.85 -5.41
N PRO A 65 10.08 16.81 -4.85
CA PRO A 65 10.38 15.43 -5.16
C PRO A 65 9.95 15.09 -6.60
N GLN A 66 10.53 14.04 -7.16
CA GLN A 66 10.16 13.58 -8.50
C GLN A 66 8.81 12.86 -8.54
N SER A 67 8.42 12.26 -7.43
CA SER A 67 7.11 11.59 -7.25
C SER A 67 6.64 11.71 -5.81
N MET A 68 5.33 11.57 -5.62
CA MET A 68 4.71 11.52 -4.30
C MET A 68 3.68 10.40 -4.22
N THR A 69 3.55 9.80 -3.03
CA THR A 69 2.59 8.75 -2.74
C THR A 69 1.44 9.31 -1.90
N PHE A 70 0.23 8.99 -2.33
CA PHE A 70 -1.02 9.42 -1.74
C PHE A 70 -1.91 8.23 -1.41
N VAL A 71 -2.95 8.47 -0.61
CA VAL A 71 -4.06 7.53 -0.43
C VAL A 71 -5.35 8.12 -0.99
N VAL A 72 -6.24 7.25 -1.44
CA VAL A 72 -7.57 7.65 -1.92
C VAL A 72 -8.27 8.52 -0.89
N GLY A 73 -8.77 9.68 -1.32
CA GLY A 73 -9.36 10.70 -0.47
C GLY A 73 -8.39 11.81 -0.03
N ASP A 74 -7.08 11.69 -0.30
CA ASP A 74 -6.16 12.81 -0.08
C ASP A 74 -6.51 13.99 -1.01
N THR A 75 -6.16 15.19 -0.54
CA THR A 75 -6.18 16.41 -1.35
C THR A 75 -4.76 16.93 -1.49
N LEU A 76 -4.26 16.99 -2.72
CA LEU A 76 -2.99 17.65 -3.02
C LEU A 76 -3.24 19.14 -3.17
N VAL A 77 -2.61 19.95 -2.31
CA VAL A 77 -2.59 21.42 -2.41
C VAL A 77 -1.23 21.82 -2.93
N VAL A 78 -1.18 22.41 -4.11
CA VAL A 78 0.05 22.95 -4.68
C VAL A 78 0.07 24.45 -4.44
N ARG A 79 1.02 24.91 -3.63
CA ARG A 79 1.26 26.33 -3.35
C ARG A 79 2.40 26.83 -4.20
N ASN A 80 2.11 27.78 -5.06
CA ASN A 80 3.08 28.42 -5.92
C ASN A 80 3.58 29.72 -5.28
N GLU A 81 4.82 29.72 -4.82
CA GLU A 81 5.52 30.90 -4.29
C GLU A 81 6.45 31.53 -5.34
N ASP A 82 6.42 30.98 -6.59
CA ASP A 82 7.19 31.55 -7.70
C ASP A 82 6.47 32.75 -8.33
N SER A 83 7.21 33.55 -9.07
CA SER A 83 6.73 34.75 -9.78
C SER A 83 6.02 34.41 -11.10
N VAL A 84 6.06 33.15 -11.54
CA VAL A 84 5.45 32.67 -12.79
C VAL A 84 4.39 31.61 -12.50
N ASP A 85 3.48 31.46 -13.47
CA ASP A 85 2.46 30.42 -13.39
C ASP A 85 3.08 29.04 -13.63
N HIS A 86 2.58 28.04 -12.92
CA HIS A 86 2.96 26.65 -13.10
C HIS A 86 1.77 25.77 -13.47
N LYS A 87 2.07 24.56 -13.98
CA LYS A 87 1.07 23.56 -14.35
C LYS A 87 1.46 22.20 -13.81
N LEU A 88 0.46 21.45 -13.33
CA LEU A 88 0.59 20.04 -12.95
C LEU A 88 -0.59 19.25 -13.53
N GLY A 89 -0.36 18.55 -14.65
CA GLY A 89 -1.42 17.85 -15.36
C GLY A 89 -2.60 18.78 -15.69
N PRO A 90 -3.81 18.50 -15.15
CA PRO A 90 -4.99 19.36 -15.36
C PRO A 90 -4.98 20.64 -14.51
N LEU A 91 -4.09 20.73 -13.52
CA LEU A 91 -4.09 21.80 -12.53
C LEU A 91 -3.26 23.01 -13.01
N TRP A 92 -3.90 24.16 -13.16
CA TRP A 92 -3.26 25.46 -13.39
C TRP A 92 -3.04 26.16 -12.06
N ILE A 93 -1.82 26.62 -11.82
CA ILE A 93 -1.38 27.18 -10.54
C ILE A 93 -0.78 28.57 -10.80
N PRO A 94 -1.57 29.65 -10.67
CA PRO A 94 -1.07 31.01 -10.91
C PRO A 94 0.06 31.39 -9.95
N ALA A 95 0.87 32.35 -10.36
CA ALA A 95 1.93 32.92 -9.54
C ALA A 95 1.40 33.42 -8.18
N ASN A 96 2.14 33.14 -7.11
CA ASN A 96 1.79 33.52 -5.73
C ASN A 96 0.39 33.07 -5.28
N SER A 97 -0.07 31.92 -5.77
CA SER A 97 -1.39 31.35 -5.44
C SER A 97 -1.31 29.86 -5.10
N SER A 98 -2.46 29.26 -4.81
CA SER A 98 -2.58 27.82 -4.56
C SER A 98 -3.69 27.22 -5.41
N ALA A 99 -3.50 25.96 -5.81
CA ALA A 99 -4.51 25.17 -6.47
C ALA A 99 -4.60 23.79 -5.83
N GLN A 100 -5.76 23.12 -5.95
CA GLN A 100 -6.04 21.85 -5.26
C GLN A 100 -6.46 20.77 -6.26
N LEU A 101 -6.02 19.53 -5.98
CA LEU A 101 -6.41 18.34 -6.72
C LEU A 101 -6.90 17.28 -5.73
N ALA A 102 -8.18 16.92 -5.82
CA ALA A 102 -8.74 15.83 -5.00
C ALA A 102 -8.44 14.48 -5.66
N LEU A 103 -7.87 13.55 -4.92
CA LEU A 103 -7.44 12.23 -5.38
C LEU A 103 -8.47 11.19 -4.91
N GLN A 104 -9.44 10.87 -5.78
CA GLN A 104 -10.61 10.08 -5.40
C GLN A 104 -10.57 8.63 -5.87
N GLN A 105 -9.59 8.24 -6.65
CA GLN A 105 -9.44 6.87 -7.17
C GLN A 105 -7.99 6.42 -7.11
N GLU A 106 -7.82 5.12 -7.03
CA GLU A 106 -6.51 4.47 -7.13
C GLU A 106 -5.97 4.66 -8.55
N GLU A 107 -4.80 5.29 -8.65
CA GLU A 107 -4.15 5.57 -9.93
C GLU A 107 -2.65 5.76 -9.76
N SER A 108 -1.89 5.43 -10.79
CA SER A 108 -0.45 5.72 -10.88
C SER A 108 -0.21 6.47 -12.19
N LEU A 109 0.03 7.76 -12.09
CA LEU A 109 0.15 8.67 -13.21
C LEU A 109 1.46 9.45 -13.19
N ALA A 110 1.96 9.80 -14.37
CA ALA A 110 3.01 10.78 -14.55
C ALA A 110 2.38 12.03 -15.17
N TYR A 111 2.11 13.04 -14.36
CA TYR A 111 1.57 14.30 -14.84
C TYR A 111 2.68 15.18 -15.45
N GLU A 112 2.38 15.77 -16.59
CA GLU A 112 3.23 16.83 -17.14
C GLU A 112 3.25 18.02 -16.17
N CYS A 113 4.44 18.52 -15.83
CA CYS A 113 4.60 19.66 -14.94
C CYS A 113 5.66 20.64 -15.45
N THR A 114 5.54 21.91 -15.07
CA THR A 114 6.45 22.99 -15.51
C THR A 114 7.51 23.33 -14.47
N PHE A 115 7.45 22.73 -13.29
CA PHE A 115 8.36 23.01 -12.17
C PHE A 115 9.41 21.91 -11.96
N GLN A 116 9.61 21.06 -12.96
CA GLN A 116 10.70 20.06 -12.97
C GLN A 116 11.40 20.01 -14.33
N PRO A 117 12.74 19.81 -14.35
CA PRO A 117 13.51 19.72 -15.61
C PRO A 117 13.04 18.55 -16.50
N GLY A 118 12.66 17.44 -15.89
CA GLY A 118 12.12 16.26 -16.57
C GLY A 118 10.71 16.43 -17.11
N LYS A 119 10.04 17.55 -16.80
CA LYS A 119 8.66 17.89 -17.17
C LYS A 119 7.58 16.90 -16.73
N TYR A 120 7.91 15.95 -15.84
CA TYR A 120 6.97 14.98 -15.32
C TYR A 120 7.07 14.88 -13.80
N PHE A 121 5.91 14.71 -13.17
CA PHE A 121 5.76 14.49 -11.74
C PHE A 121 4.97 13.20 -11.53
N GLY A 122 5.57 12.24 -10.81
CA GLY A 122 4.94 10.96 -10.46
C GLY A 122 3.91 11.14 -9.35
N LEU A 123 2.71 10.64 -9.56
CA LEU A 123 1.61 10.69 -8.62
C LEU A 123 1.02 9.30 -8.47
N ASP A 124 1.31 8.66 -7.34
CA ASP A 124 0.86 7.31 -7.01
C ASP A 124 -0.20 7.38 -5.91
N VAL A 125 -1.44 7.02 -6.23
CA VAL A 125 -2.57 6.99 -5.29
C VAL A 125 -2.95 5.56 -5.01
N TYR A 126 -2.92 5.15 -3.75
CA TYR A 126 -3.27 3.80 -3.29
C TYR A 126 -4.49 3.81 -2.38
N GLU A 127 -5.19 2.69 -2.31
CA GLU A 127 -6.20 2.47 -1.28
C GLU A 127 -5.59 2.61 0.13
N ALA A 128 -6.32 3.25 1.03
CA ALA A 128 -5.91 3.37 2.43
C ALA A 128 -5.94 2.01 3.13
N LEU A 129 -4.81 1.56 3.66
CA LEU A 129 -4.72 0.34 4.45
C LEU A 129 -5.33 0.56 5.84
N THR A 130 -6.61 0.24 5.97
CA THR A 130 -7.33 0.33 7.26
C THR A 130 -7.13 -0.93 8.10
N PRO A 131 -7.34 -0.87 9.43
CA PRO A 131 -7.35 -2.09 10.27
C PRO A 131 -8.34 -3.15 9.77
N GLY A 132 -9.46 -2.72 9.19
CA GLY A 132 -10.46 -3.61 8.60
C GLY A 132 -9.90 -4.40 7.43
N THR A 133 -9.26 -3.74 6.46
CA THR A 133 -8.65 -4.41 5.30
C THR A 133 -7.57 -5.41 5.71
N ARG A 134 -6.78 -5.13 6.77
CA ARG A 134 -5.81 -6.07 7.34
C ARG A 134 -6.47 -7.33 7.88
N ILE A 135 -7.51 -7.17 8.70
CA ILE A 135 -8.23 -8.31 9.30
C ILE A 135 -8.87 -9.16 8.20
N TYR A 136 -9.54 -8.54 7.22
CA TYR A 136 -10.10 -9.26 6.09
C TYR A 136 -9.02 -10.00 5.29
N GLY A 137 -7.88 -9.38 5.03
CA GLY A 137 -6.74 -10.00 4.33
C GLY A 137 -6.27 -11.27 5.01
N ILE A 138 -6.14 -11.26 6.36
CA ILE A 138 -5.76 -12.44 7.14
C ILE A 138 -6.79 -13.57 6.93
N PHE A 139 -8.09 -13.29 7.04
CA PHE A 139 -9.12 -14.32 6.90
C PHE A 139 -9.24 -14.85 5.48
N TYR A 140 -9.11 -14.01 4.44
CA TYR A 140 -9.11 -14.45 3.04
C TYR A 140 -8.00 -15.45 2.73
N ILE A 141 -6.87 -15.38 3.42
CA ILE A 141 -5.77 -16.33 3.25
C ILE A 141 -5.90 -17.49 4.22
N ALA A 142 -6.22 -17.24 5.48
CA ALA A 142 -6.25 -18.25 6.54
C ALA A 142 -7.31 -19.34 6.30
N ILE A 143 -8.52 -18.96 5.83
CA ILE A 143 -9.61 -19.91 5.64
C ILE A 143 -9.29 -20.96 4.56
N PRO A 144 -8.94 -20.60 3.32
CA PRO A 144 -8.62 -21.59 2.30
C PRO A 144 -7.38 -22.40 2.67
N MET A 145 -6.36 -21.81 3.31
CA MET A 145 -5.19 -22.53 3.77
C MET A 145 -5.52 -23.55 4.85
N ALA A 146 -6.37 -23.20 5.82
CA ALA A 146 -6.82 -24.13 6.85
C ALA A 146 -7.58 -25.33 6.24
N ILE A 147 -8.42 -25.08 5.24
CA ILE A 147 -9.15 -26.13 4.52
C ILE A 147 -8.18 -27.07 3.78
N LEU A 148 -7.21 -26.50 3.04
CA LEU A 148 -6.21 -27.29 2.33
C LEU A 148 -5.37 -28.15 3.27
N ILE A 149 -4.89 -27.57 4.38
CA ILE A 149 -4.11 -28.29 5.39
C ILE A 149 -4.96 -29.39 6.03
N ALA A 150 -6.24 -29.13 6.32
CA ALA A 150 -7.15 -30.14 6.86
C ALA A 150 -7.32 -31.31 5.88
N LEU A 151 -7.66 -31.03 4.62
CA LEU A 151 -7.82 -32.06 3.58
C LEU A 151 -6.55 -32.90 3.44
N TYR A 152 -5.39 -32.24 3.31
CA TYR A 152 -4.10 -32.94 3.24
C TYR A 152 -3.81 -33.79 4.47
N SER A 153 -4.11 -33.26 5.67
CA SER A 153 -3.96 -33.97 6.94
C SER A 153 -4.78 -35.26 7.02
N PHE A 154 -5.98 -35.29 6.40
CA PHE A 154 -6.83 -36.49 6.39
C PHE A 154 -6.38 -37.52 5.34
N VAL A 155 -5.76 -37.09 4.26
CA VAL A 155 -5.19 -38.00 3.23
C VAL A 155 -3.96 -38.74 3.76
N MET A 156 -3.15 -38.09 4.63
CA MET A 156 -1.98 -38.74 5.21
C MET A 156 -2.35 -39.73 6.34
N PRO A 157 -1.93 -41.00 6.24
CA PRO A 157 -2.15 -41.95 7.32
C PRO A 157 -1.37 -41.55 8.58
N PRO A 158 -1.91 -41.82 9.78
CA PRO A 158 -1.18 -41.57 11.04
C PRO A 158 0.08 -42.44 11.10
N LYS A 159 1.21 -41.85 11.50
CA LYS A 159 2.43 -42.61 11.75
C LYS A 159 2.13 -43.65 12.83
N LYS A 160 2.34 -44.97 12.55
CA LYS A 160 2.33 -46.02 13.56
C LYS A 160 3.42 -45.69 14.58
N LYS A 161 3.06 -45.59 15.86
CA LYS A 161 4.05 -45.58 16.93
C LYS A 161 4.79 -46.90 16.89
N THR A 162 6.03 -46.94 16.47
CA THR A 162 6.92 -48.06 16.66
C THR A 162 7.22 -48.10 18.18
N ASN A 163 6.57 -49.01 18.88
CA ASN A 163 6.98 -49.30 20.26
C ASN A 163 8.36 -49.93 20.13
N ALA A 164 9.41 -49.20 20.53
CA ALA A 164 10.71 -49.81 20.78
C ALA A 164 10.53 -50.74 21.95
N VAL A 165 10.61 -52.06 21.65
CA VAL A 165 10.72 -53.09 22.65
C VAL A 165 12.16 -53.01 23.17
N VAL A 166 12.31 -52.65 24.44
CA VAL A 166 13.57 -52.77 25.21
C VAL A 166 13.64 -54.17 25.75
#